data_88aecd955cd3491a6db82b516e206723
#
_entry.id   88aecd955cd3491a6db82b516e206723
#
_cell.length_a   1.000
_cell.length_b   1.000
_cell.length_c   1.000
_cell.angle_alpha   90.00
_cell.angle_beta   90.00
_cell.angle_gamma   90.00
#
_symmetry.space_group_name_H-M   'P 1'
#
loop_
_entity.id
_entity.type
_entity.pdbx_description
1 polymer ?
#
loop_
_entity_poly.entity_id
_entity_poly.type
_entity_poly.pdbx_seq_one_letter_code
_entity_poly.pdbx_strand_id
1 'polypeptide(L)'
;MEEEKTTHHKTVHPEHEEQELTPKRRKLNIILNSISVLLALIGIVWASHYFYRYYRYTITNDAIIDQYISPINARVSGYIKEIRFTEHQLVHAGDTLLIIDDSEYRIKQMDAEAALMDAKNSVSVLSSDIATASTNVSVSEANIEEAKARLWKLEQDVKRYKNLLDAESVSQQQYDQVKSDYEAQKAHLDALLKQKESLKSISTETAKRQGNAEANILRRQADLDMANLNLSYTVITAPYDGYVGRRTLEVGQLVQAGQTITNLMKNEEKWVTANYLEMQIEHIFIGQRVRIRVDAISDKTFYGRVTAISEATGSKFSMLPTDNSAGNFVKIQQRIPVRIDFENISDDDLKQLRAGMMVTTEAIKR
;
A
#
# COMPACT_ATOMS: atom_id res chain seq x y z
N MET A 1 -111.73 -21.10 -24.48
CA MET A 1 -111.71 -20.45 -25.79
C MET A 1 -110.25 -19.98 -25.95
N GLU A 2 -109.61 -20.57 -26.72
CA GLU A 2 -109.24 -21.01 -28.02
C GLU A 2 -107.76 -21.39 -27.96
N GLU A 3 -107.52 -22.43 -28.29
CA GLU A 3 -107.13 -23.29 -29.40
C GLU A 3 -105.61 -23.42 -29.50
N GLU A 4 -105.26 -24.63 -29.30
CA GLU A 4 -104.07 -25.40 -29.56
C GLU A 4 -103.65 -25.34 -31.03
N LYS A 5 -102.35 -25.04 -31.31
CA LYS A 5 -101.70 -25.42 -32.57
C LYS A 5 -100.32 -25.98 -32.32
N THR A 6 -100.25 -27.25 -32.26
CA THR A 6 -99.13 -28.14 -32.38
C THR A 6 -98.38 -27.89 -33.70
N THR A 7 -97.12 -27.58 -33.67
CA THR A 7 -96.19 -27.64 -34.81
C THR A 7 -95.09 -28.63 -34.54
N HIS A 8 -95.11 -29.73 -35.24
CA HIS A 8 -94.06 -30.74 -35.32
C HIS A 8 -92.76 -30.15 -35.82
N HIS A 9 -91.72 -30.13 -35.01
CA HIS A 9 -90.37 -29.87 -35.44
C HIS A 9 -89.62 -31.16 -35.77
N LYS A 10 -89.47 -31.39 -37.08
CA LYS A 10 -88.71 -32.50 -37.67
C LYS A 10 -87.22 -32.27 -37.41
N THR A 11 -86.60 -33.09 -36.53
CA THR A 11 -85.19 -33.14 -36.32
C THR A 11 -84.51 -33.74 -37.54
N VAL A 12 -83.79 -32.88 -38.24
CA VAL A 12 -82.85 -33.24 -39.31
C VAL A 12 -81.52 -33.58 -38.67
N HIS A 13 -81.18 -34.86 -38.67
CA HIS A 13 -79.83 -35.31 -38.37
C HIS A 13 -78.92 -34.89 -39.55
N PRO A 14 -77.77 -34.21 -39.34
CA PRO A 14 -76.77 -34.05 -40.39
C PRO A 14 -76.07 -35.42 -40.56
N GLU A 15 -76.28 -36.00 -41.71
CA GLU A 15 -75.44 -37.11 -42.19
C GLU A 15 -74.02 -36.58 -42.36
N HIS A 16 -73.11 -37.16 -41.60
CA HIS A 16 -71.68 -37.00 -41.84
C HIS A 16 -71.38 -37.74 -43.15
N GLU A 17 -71.31 -36.98 -44.27
CA GLU A 17 -70.67 -37.45 -45.49
C GLU A 17 -69.20 -37.74 -45.19
N GLU A 18 -68.82 -38.97 -45.04
CA GLU A 18 -67.43 -39.43 -45.14
C GLU A 18 -66.94 -39.17 -46.57
N GLN A 19 -66.35 -38.04 -46.79
CA GLN A 19 -65.64 -37.75 -48.04
C GLN A 19 -64.46 -38.71 -48.17
N GLU A 20 -64.67 -39.78 -48.98
CA GLU A 20 -63.60 -40.68 -49.40
C GLU A 20 -62.50 -39.86 -50.08
N LEU A 21 -61.38 -39.66 -49.35
CA LEU A 21 -60.20 -38.93 -49.84
C LEU A 21 -59.64 -39.68 -51.03
N THR A 22 -59.58 -39.01 -52.20
CA THR A 22 -58.94 -39.56 -53.40
C THR A 22 -57.51 -40.09 -53.07
N PRO A 23 -57.02 -41.17 -53.70
CA PRO A 23 -55.75 -41.82 -53.32
C PRO A 23 -54.53 -40.91 -53.37
N LYS A 24 -54.55 -39.83 -54.11
CA LYS A 24 -53.55 -38.79 -54.14
C LYS A 24 -53.52 -37.94 -52.87
N ARG A 25 -54.65 -37.53 -52.35
CA ARG A 25 -54.80 -36.77 -51.08
C ARG A 25 -54.45 -37.62 -49.86
N ARG A 26 -54.69 -38.90 -49.89
CA ARG A 26 -54.28 -39.82 -48.82
C ARG A 26 -52.80 -40.01 -48.71
N LYS A 27 -52.09 -40.10 -49.86
CA LYS A 27 -50.63 -40.09 -49.89
C LYS A 27 -50.01 -38.78 -49.42
N LEU A 28 -50.57 -37.62 -49.79
CA LEU A 28 -50.14 -36.29 -49.37
C LEU A 28 -50.34 -36.09 -47.88
N ASN A 29 -51.46 -36.51 -47.32
CA ASN A 29 -51.71 -36.44 -45.86
C ASN A 29 -50.78 -37.35 -45.05
N ILE A 30 -50.43 -38.53 -45.56
CA ILE A 30 -49.47 -39.44 -44.93
C ILE A 30 -48.06 -38.78 -44.92
N ILE A 31 -47.67 -38.17 -46.03
CA ILE A 31 -46.37 -37.43 -46.11
C ILE A 31 -46.37 -36.21 -45.17
N LEU A 32 -47.44 -35.40 -45.14
CA LEU A 32 -47.57 -34.26 -44.23
C LEU A 32 -47.55 -34.69 -42.75
N ASN A 33 -48.30 -35.76 -42.41
CA ASN A 33 -48.26 -36.29 -41.04
C ASN A 33 -46.88 -36.84 -40.66
N SER A 34 -46.21 -37.54 -41.60
CA SER A 34 -44.82 -38.02 -41.36
C SER A 34 -43.85 -36.88 -41.12
N ILE A 35 -43.96 -35.79 -41.89
CA ILE A 35 -43.15 -34.57 -41.71
C ILE A 35 -43.48 -33.90 -40.37
N SER A 36 -44.76 -33.80 -39.99
CA SER A 36 -45.18 -33.25 -38.69
C SER A 36 -44.65 -34.07 -37.52
N VAL A 37 -44.71 -35.41 -37.63
CA VAL A 37 -44.16 -36.31 -36.60
C VAL A 37 -42.60 -36.13 -36.50
N LEU A 38 -41.93 -36.04 -37.66
CA LEU A 38 -40.50 -35.83 -37.70
C LEU A 38 -40.11 -34.49 -37.03
N LEU A 39 -40.82 -33.39 -37.34
CA LEU A 39 -40.61 -32.08 -36.71
C LEU A 39 -40.90 -32.11 -35.21
N ALA A 40 -41.96 -32.80 -34.78
CA ALA A 40 -42.26 -32.99 -33.37
C ALA A 40 -41.15 -33.77 -32.63
N LEU A 41 -40.60 -34.83 -33.24
CA LEU A 41 -39.49 -35.60 -32.68
C LEU A 41 -38.22 -34.73 -32.59
N ILE A 42 -37.91 -33.94 -33.62
CA ILE A 42 -36.77 -32.97 -33.58
C ILE A 42 -36.99 -31.98 -32.46
N GLY A 43 -38.22 -31.43 -32.31
CA GLY A 43 -38.56 -30.49 -31.23
C GLY A 43 -38.41 -31.15 -29.84
N ILE A 44 -38.84 -32.39 -29.66
CA ILE A 44 -38.69 -33.13 -28.39
C ILE A 44 -37.21 -33.40 -28.08
N VAL A 45 -36.41 -33.78 -29.06
CA VAL A 45 -34.97 -33.99 -28.87
C VAL A 45 -34.30 -32.69 -28.50
N TRP A 46 -34.64 -31.58 -29.19
CA TRP A 46 -34.12 -30.26 -28.89
C TRP A 46 -34.52 -29.78 -27.49
N ALA A 47 -35.80 -29.92 -27.14
CA ALA A 47 -36.30 -29.57 -25.82
C ALA A 47 -35.65 -30.46 -24.72
N SER A 48 -35.54 -31.78 -24.95
CA SER A 48 -34.87 -32.69 -24.03
C SER A 48 -33.41 -32.31 -23.80
N HIS A 49 -32.67 -31.94 -24.87
CA HIS A 49 -31.30 -31.48 -24.76
C HIS A 49 -31.20 -30.16 -23.96
N TYR A 50 -32.12 -29.22 -24.20
CA TYR A 50 -32.19 -27.94 -23.48
C TYR A 50 -32.48 -28.14 -21.98
N PHE A 51 -33.50 -28.96 -21.65
CA PHE A 51 -33.86 -29.31 -20.26
C PHE A 51 -32.76 -30.08 -19.55
N TYR A 52 -32.09 -31.04 -20.23
CA TYR A 52 -30.97 -31.77 -19.66
C TYR A 52 -29.82 -30.83 -19.28
N ARG A 53 -29.51 -29.86 -20.13
CA ARG A 53 -28.45 -28.85 -19.87
C ARG A 53 -28.82 -27.94 -18.70
N TYR A 54 -30.09 -27.49 -18.64
CA TYR A 54 -30.59 -26.65 -17.55
C TYR A 54 -30.61 -27.39 -16.20
N TYR A 55 -30.95 -28.67 -16.22
CA TYR A 55 -30.95 -29.47 -15.00
C TYR A 55 -29.54 -29.81 -14.49
N ARG A 56 -28.60 -30.05 -15.38
CA ARG A 56 -27.24 -30.51 -15.04
C ARG A 56 -26.25 -29.40 -14.72
N TYR A 57 -26.46 -28.17 -15.20
CA TYR A 57 -25.53 -27.07 -15.02
C TYR A 57 -26.21 -25.88 -14.32
N THR A 58 -25.47 -25.25 -13.41
CA THR A 58 -25.79 -23.92 -12.89
C THR A 58 -25.11 -22.90 -13.80
N ILE A 59 -25.91 -22.10 -14.50
CA ILE A 59 -25.42 -21.14 -15.51
C ILE A 59 -25.69 -19.73 -15.01
N THR A 60 -24.69 -18.85 -15.12
CA THR A 60 -24.88 -17.41 -15.02
C THR A 60 -24.18 -16.70 -16.16
N ASN A 61 -24.86 -15.69 -16.71
CA ASN A 61 -24.32 -14.74 -17.69
C ASN A 61 -23.96 -13.40 -17.03
N ASP A 62 -24.23 -13.25 -15.74
CA ASP A 62 -23.78 -12.10 -14.95
C ASP A 62 -22.42 -12.44 -14.33
N ALA A 63 -21.42 -12.45 -15.18
CA ALA A 63 -20.05 -12.69 -14.78
C ALA A 63 -19.12 -11.84 -15.63
N ILE A 64 -18.06 -11.35 -15.02
CA ILE A 64 -17.05 -10.51 -15.65
C ILE A 64 -15.64 -11.01 -15.34
N ILE A 65 -14.73 -10.78 -16.25
CA ILE A 65 -13.31 -10.91 -15.97
C ILE A 65 -12.88 -9.74 -15.11
N ASP A 66 -12.16 -10.03 -14.05
CA ASP A 66 -11.65 -9.06 -13.10
C ASP A 66 -10.13 -9.20 -12.93
N GLN A 67 -9.47 -8.16 -12.46
CA GLN A 67 -8.03 -8.14 -12.17
C GLN A 67 -7.73 -7.06 -11.15
N TYR A 68 -6.55 -7.12 -10.50
CA TYR A 68 -6.11 -6.07 -9.60
C TYR A 68 -5.80 -4.78 -10.36
N ILE A 69 -6.45 -3.70 -9.94
CA ILE A 69 -6.26 -2.35 -10.45
C ILE A 69 -5.78 -1.49 -9.28
N SER A 70 -4.55 -0.99 -9.36
CA SER A 70 -3.96 -0.16 -8.31
C SER A 70 -3.86 1.28 -8.76
N PRO A 71 -4.42 2.24 -8.02
CA PRO A 71 -4.22 3.65 -8.30
C PRO A 71 -2.78 4.05 -7.96
N ILE A 72 -2.12 4.73 -8.87
CA ILE A 72 -0.84 5.38 -8.64
C ILE A 72 -1.10 6.81 -8.23
N ASN A 73 -0.74 7.15 -7.01
CA ASN A 73 -1.01 8.45 -6.42
C ASN A 73 0.26 9.29 -6.28
N ALA A 74 0.15 10.60 -6.46
CA ALA A 74 1.20 11.54 -6.11
C ALA A 74 1.43 11.54 -4.59
N ARG A 75 2.68 11.50 -4.15
CA ARG A 75 3.03 11.62 -2.72
C ARG A 75 3.32 13.05 -2.29
N VAL A 76 3.64 13.89 -3.25
CA VAL A 76 3.95 15.31 -3.07
C VAL A 76 3.14 16.16 -4.04
N SER A 77 2.93 17.43 -3.69
CA SER A 77 2.20 18.38 -4.53
C SER A 77 3.17 19.15 -5.43
N GLY A 78 2.74 19.53 -6.62
CA GLY A 78 3.51 20.37 -7.53
C GLY A 78 2.95 20.36 -8.95
N TYR A 79 3.54 21.14 -9.83
CA TYR A 79 3.13 21.20 -11.24
C TYR A 79 3.77 20.05 -12.01
N ILE A 80 2.99 19.45 -12.92
CA ILE A 80 3.49 18.40 -13.81
C ILE A 80 4.49 19.00 -14.80
N LYS A 81 5.72 18.55 -14.76
CA LYS A 81 6.80 18.95 -15.66
C LYS A 81 6.81 18.11 -16.93
N GLU A 82 6.61 16.80 -16.78
CA GLU A 82 6.68 15.86 -17.89
C GLU A 82 5.83 14.62 -17.60
N ILE A 83 5.20 14.07 -18.64
CA ILE A 83 4.48 12.79 -18.61
C ILE A 83 5.16 11.87 -19.61
N ARG A 84 5.61 10.69 -19.15
CA ARG A 84 6.43 9.74 -19.94
C ARG A 84 5.70 8.46 -20.31
N PHE A 85 4.39 8.41 -20.15
CA PHE A 85 3.58 7.27 -20.57
C PHE A 85 2.48 7.69 -21.52
N THR A 86 2.03 6.74 -22.33
CA THR A 86 0.80 6.84 -23.13
C THR A 86 -0.28 5.95 -22.54
N GLU A 87 -1.54 6.22 -22.83
CA GLU A 87 -2.66 5.40 -22.39
C GLU A 87 -2.51 3.95 -22.87
N HIS A 88 -2.82 3.01 -22.02
CA HIS A 88 -2.80 1.56 -22.28
C HIS A 88 -1.43 0.98 -22.65
N GLN A 89 -0.36 1.73 -22.38
CA GLN A 89 1.02 1.26 -22.59
C GLN A 89 1.40 0.23 -21.54
N LEU A 90 2.14 -0.80 -21.96
CA LEU A 90 2.84 -1.70 -21.04
C LEU A 90 4.05 -0.97 -20.47
N VAL A 91 4.18 -1.00 -19.16
CA VAL A 91 5.32 -0.44 -18.41
C VAL A 91 5.91 -1.49 -17.50
N HIS A 92 7.21 -1.36 -17.19
CA HIS A 92 7.93 -2.24 -16.28
C HIS A 92 8.14 -1.57 -14.92
N ALA A 93 8.38 -2.38 -13.90
CA ALA A 93 8.73 -1.89 -12.58
C ALA A 93 9.93 -0.94 -12.64
N GLY A 94 9.80 0.27 -12.06
CA GLY A 94 10.83 1.31 -12.09
C GLY A 94 10.72 2.29 -13.26
N ASP A 95 9.91 2.03 -14.29
CA ASP A 95 9.71 2.98 -15.37
C ASP A 95 9.12 4.29 -14.84
N THR A 96 9.69 5.42 -15.27
CA THR A 96 9.20 6.74 -14.88
C THR A 96 7.91 7.06 -15.64
N LEU A 97 6.84 7.29 -14.89
CA LEU A 97 5.52 7.64 -15.45
C LEU A 97 5.34 9.15 -15.58
N LEU A 98 5.70 9.88 -14.53
CA LEU A 98 5.45 11.31 -14.45
C LEU A 98 6.53 11.99 -13.60
N ILE A 99 6.89 13.22 -13.99
CA ILE A 99 7.81 14.06 -13.26
C ILE A 99 7.09 15.34 -12.83
N ILE A 100 7.09 15.59 -11.53
CA ILE A 100 6.64 16.85 -10.92
C ILE A 100 7.81 17.83 -10.92
N ASP A 101 7.54 19.13 -11.02
CA ASP A 101 8.58 20.17 -10.89
C ASP A 101 9.27 20.06 -9.53
N ASP A 102 10.56 19.78 -9.58
CA ASP A 102 11.40 19.49 -8.44
C ASP A 102 12.11 20.73 -7.86
N SER A 103 11.91 21.91 -8.45
CA SER A 103 12.65 23.14 -8.12
C SER A 103 12.56 23.50 -6.65
N GLU A 104 11.34 23.50 -6.07
CA GLU A 104 11.15 23.81 -4.65
C GLU A 104 11.75 22.73 -3.74
N TYR A 105 11.69 21.47 -4.12
CA TYR A 105 12.22 20.34 -3.35
C TYR A 105 13.75 20.34 -3.34
N ARG A 106 14.38 20.74 -4.45
CA ARG A 106 15.85 20.93 -4.53
C ARG A 106 16.32 22.08 -3.64
N ILE A 107 15.57 23.19 -3.59
CA ILE A 107 15.89 24.31 -2.69
C ILE A 107 15.82 23.84 -1.23
N LYS A 108 14.77 23.09 -0.85
CA LYS A 108 14.63 22.52 0.51
C LYS A 108 15.75 21.53 0.85
N GLN A 109 16.19 20.74 -0.13
CA GLN A 109 17.32 19.83 0.03
C GLN A 109 18.62 20.62 0.32
N MET A 110 18.92 21.66 -0.49
CA MET A 110 20.11 22.50 -0.30
C MET A 110 20.11 23.23 1.05
N ASP A 111 18.94 23.72 1.49
CA ASP A 111 18.79 24.36 2.80
C ASP A 111 19.08 23.38 3.94
N ALA A 112 18.53 22.18 3.88
CA ALA A 112 18.78 21.13 4.87
C ALA A 112 20.23 20.64 4.86
N GLU A 113 20.87 20.58 3.70
CA GLU A 113 22.31 20.25 3.56
C GLU A 113 23.19 21.33 4.19
N ALA A 114 22.90 22.60 3.94
CA ALA A 114 23.60 23.73 4.56
C ALA A 114 23.43 23.70 6.08
N ALA A 115 22.23 23.46 6.60
CA ALA A 115 21.96 23.34 8.03
C ALA A 115 22.72 22.16 8.68
N LEU A 116 22.88 21.06 8.00
CA LEU A 116 23.67 19.91 8.44
C LEU A 116 25.17 20.28 8.48
N MET A 117 25.68 20.99 7.46
CA MET A 117 27.06 21.44 7.41
C MET A 117 27.34 22.40 8.57
N ASP A 118 26.45 23.31 8.88
CA ASP A 118 26.54 24.24 10.00
C ASP A 118 26.59 23.50 11.35
N ALA A 119 25.76 22.50 11.54
CA ALA A 119 25.79 21.68 12.74
C ALA A 119 27.11 20.90 12.88
N LYS A 120 27.68 20.37 11.78
CA LYS A 120 29.00 19.71 11.77
C LYS A 120 30.13 20.67 12.11
N ASN A 121 30.10 21.89 11.56
CA ASN A 121 31.07 22.93 11.88
C ASN A 121 31.03 23.33 13.35
N SER A 122 29.81 23.43 13.92
CA SER A 122 29.65 23.73 15.36
C SER A 122 30.28 22.66 16.25
N VAL A 123 30.18 21.38 15.91
CA VAL A 123 30.90 20.30 16.64
C VAL A 123 32.40 20.45 16.49
N SER A 124 32.91 20.80 15.32
CA SER A 124 34.36 21.03 15.09
C SER A 124 34.89 22.16 15.96
N VAL A 125 34.15 23.25 16.08
CA VAL A 125 34.51 24.37 16.96
C VAL A 125 34.55 23.91 18.43
N LEU A 126 33.51 23.24 18.90
CA LEU A 126 33.46 22.69 20.27
C LEU A 126 34.60 21.70 20.55
N SER A 127 34.98 20.90 19.59
CA SER A 127 36.14 19.99 19.69
C SER A 127 37.46 20.76 19.92
N SER A 128 37.62 21.88 19.24
CA SER A 128 38.77 22.79 19.44
C SER A 128 38.75 23.45 20.82
N ASP A 129 37.56 23.83 21.30
CA ASP A 129 37.37 24.40 22.64
C ASP A 129 37.73 23.38 23.74
N ILE A 130 37.31 22.11 23.56
CA ILE A 130 37.66 21.01 24.47
C ILE A 130 39.19 20.81 24.51
N ALA A 131 39.86 20.82 23.36
CA ALA A 131 41.29 20.67 23.28
C ALA A 131 41.99 21.83 24.03
N THR A 132 41.52 23.07 23.87
CA THR A 132 41.99 24.22 24.59
C THR A 132 41.77 24.13 26.10
N ALA A 133 40.56 23.73 26.53
CA ALA A 133 40.25 23.54 27.95
C ALA A 133 41.13 22.42 28.58
N SER A 134 41.37 21.34 27.87
CA SER A 134 42.24 20.23 28.28
C SER A 134 43.71 20.73 28.45
N THR A 135 44.19 21.54 27.52
CA THR A 135 45.53 22.17 27.59
C THR A 135 45.64 23.02 28.83
N ASN A 136 44.64 23.86 29.14
CA ASN A 136 44.63 24.71 30.34
C ASN A 136 44.66 23.87 31.64
N VAL A 137 43.99 22.71 31.69
CA VAL A 137 44.09 21.77 32.83
C VAL A 137 45.52 21.25 32.95
N SER A 138 46.16 20.87 31.84
CA SER A 138 47.54 20.37 31.83
C SER A 138 48.55 21.41 32.30
N VAL A 139 48.39 22.70 31.87
CA VAL A 139 49.22 23.82 32.35
C VAL A 139 49.03 24.02 33.86
N SER A 140 47.80 23.94 34.37
CA SER A 140 47.54 24.03 35.81
C SER A 140 48.16 22.86 36.58
N GLU A 141 48.18 21.65 36.03
CA GLU A 141 48.91 20.52 36.62
C GLU A 141 50.41 20.73 36.72
N ALA A 142 51.05 21.31 35.71
CA ALA A 142 52.47 21.68 35.73
C ALA A 142 52.77 22.71 36.82
N ASN A 143 51.92 23.72 36.99
CA ASN A 143 52.04 24.71 38.04
C ASN A 143 51.93 24.12 39.45
N ILE A 144 51.01 23.16 39.62
CA ILE A 144 50.84 22.39 40.89
C ILE A 144 52.10 21.59 41.19
N GLU A 145 52.69 20.91 40.23
CA GLU A 145 53.95 20.16 40.45
C GLU A 145 55.10 21.09 40.83
N GLU A 146 55.21 22.28 40.22
CA GLU A 146 56.18 23.29 40.66
C GLU A 146 55.93 23.74 42.10
N ALA A 147 54.65 24.04 42.45
CA ALA A 147 54.31 24.47 43.80
C ALA A 147 54.56 23.37 44.84
N LYS A 148 54.34 22.13 44.54
CA LYS A 148 54.68 20.97 45.36
C LYS A 148 56.19 20.86 45.61
N ALA A 149 56.97 20.99 44.59
CA ALA A 149 58.46 20.95 44.73
C ALA A 149 58.96 22.07 45.65
N ARG A 150 58.42 23.30 45.52
CA ARG A 150 58.75 24.40 46.42
C ARG A 150 58.31 24.15 47.85
N LEU A 151 57.09 23.63 48.07
CA LEU A 151 56.55 23.31 49.36
C LEU A 151 57.43 22.21 50.05
N TRP A 152 57.81 21.20 49.33
CA TRP A 152 58.70 20.12 49.86
C TRP A 152 60.03 20.73 50.35
N LYS A 153 60.64 21.69 49.58
CA LYS A 153 61.85 22.35 50.02
C LYS A 153 61.60 23.11 51.32
N LEU A 154 60.56 23.92 51.40
CA LEU A 154 60.29 24.73 52.61
C LEU A 154 59.95 23.79 53.82
N GLU A 155 59.33 22.69 53.62
CA GLU A 155 59.12 21.68 54.67
C GLU A 155 60.44 21.14 55.25
N GLN A 156 61.42 20.86 54.39
CA GLN A 156 62.75 20.47 54.85
C GLN A 156 63.45 21.58 55.60
N ASP A 157 63.31 22.85 55.13
CA ASP A 157 63.88 24.02 55.78
C ASP A 157 63.27 24.25 57.16
N VAL A 158 61.91 24.11 57.35
CA VAL A 158 61.27 24.21 58.65
C VAL A 158 61.78 23.12 59.60
N LYS A 159 61.91 21.86 59.17
CA LYS A 159 62.44 20.77 59.95
C LYS A 159 63.91 21.08 60.39
N ARG A 160 64.72 21.59 59.49
CA ARG A 160 66.10 21.93 59.77
C ARG A 160 66.20 23.09 60.78
N TYR A 161 65.45 24.18 60.56
CA TYR A 161 65.47 25.33 61.48
C TYR A 161 64.88 25.01 62.84
N LYS A 162 63.92 24.10 62.95
CA LYS A 162 63.37 23.56 64.20
C LYS A 162 64.53 22.90 65.01
N ASN A 163 65.27 21.99 64.40
CA ASN A 163 66.38 21.32 65.06
C ASN A 163 67.49 22.29 65.46
N LEU A 164 67.76 23.34 64.66
CA LEU A 164 68.75 24.36 65.01
C LEU A 164 68.27 25.30 66.15
N LEU A 165 66.94 25.51 66.22
CA LEU A 165 66.36 26.30 67.30
C LEU A 165 66.45 25.52 68.62
N ASP A 166 66.14 24.22 68.60
CA ASP A 166 66.21 23.32 69.72
C ASP A 166 67.69 23.16 70.24
N ALA A 167 68.65 23.41 69.31
CA ALA A 167 70.08 23.44 69.64
C ALA A 167 70.57 24.89 69.93
N GLU A 168 69.70 25.87 70.15
CA GLU A 168 70.01 27.33 70.40
C GLU A 168 70.91 27.94 69.37
N SER A 169 70.96 27.36 68.14
CA SER A 169 71.86 27.89 67.03
C SER A 169 71.24 28.91 66.14
N VAL A 170 69.95 29.16 66.23
CA VAL A 170 69.15 30.16 65.49
C VAL A 170 68.16 30.86 66.42
N SER A 171 67.71 32.09 66.03
CA SER A 171 66.75 32.84 66.81
C SER A 171 65.29 32.30 66.54
N GLN A 172 64.41 32.52 67.50
CA GLN A 172 62.95 32.23 67.35
C GLN A 172 62.37 32.96 66.12
N GLN A 173 62.82 34.23 65.92
CA GLN A 173 62.37 35.01 64.76
C GLN A 173 62.73 34.40 63.43
N GLN A 174 63.87 33.75 63.31
CA GLN A 174 64.35 33.10 62.08
C GLN A 174 63.51 31.82 61.81
N TYR A 175 63.20 31.05 62.86
CA TYR A 175 62.30 29.91 62.71
C TYR A 175 60.86 30.29 62.31
N ASP A 176 60.32 31.33 62.99
CA ASP A 176 58.95 31.79 62.71
C ASP A 176 58.83 32.34 61.27
N GLN A 177 59.84 32.97 60.73
CA GLN A 177 59.95 33.44 59.34
C GLN A 177 59.87 32.25 58.38
N VAL A 178 60.68 31.21 58.54
CA VAL A 178 60.68 30.01 57.66
C VAL A 178 59.34 29.22 57.78
N LYS A 179 58.76 29.18 58.98
CA LYS A 179 57.43 28.55 59.18
C LYS A 179 56.32 29.34 58.48
N SER A 180 56.36 30.66 58.54
CA SER A 180 55.42 31.52 57.83
C SER A 180 55.50 31.33 56.29
N ASP A 181 56.74 31.25 55.75
CA ASP A 181 56.99 31.03 54.35
C ASP A 181 56.45 29.64 53.91
N TYR A 182 56.59 28.60 54.74
CA TYR A 182 55.97 27.27 54.50
C TYR A 182 54.47 27.31 54.50
N GLU A 183 53.82 27.98 55.49
CA GLU A 183 52.36 28.09 55.57
C GLU A 183 51.82 28.88 54.40
N ALA A 184 52.47 29.96 53.97
CA ALA A 184 52.12 30.75 52.80
C ALA A 184 52.17 29.89 51.51
N GLN A 185 53.23 29.10 51.33
CA GLN A 185 53.36 28.21 50.16
C GLN A 185 52.34 27.10 50.16
N LYS A 186 51.98 26.55 51.33
CA LYS A 186 50.91 25.57 51.50
C LYS A 186 49.55 26.13 51.11
N ALA A 187 49.22 27.35 51.49
CA ALA A 187 47.98 28.04 51.09
C ALA A 187 47.99 28.32 49.58
N HIS A 188 49.13 28.68 48.99
CA HIS A 188 49.26 28.86 47.55
C HIS A 188 49.02 27.56 46.79
N LEU A 189 49.55 26.40 47.23
CA LEU A 189 49.25 25.10 46.63
C LEU A 189 47.75 24.76 46.70
N ASP A 190 47.07 25.01 47.83
CA ASP A 190 45.62 24.79 47.95
C ASP A 190 44.85 25.65 46.95
N ALA A 191 45.23 26.90 46.75
CA ALA A 191 44.61 27.79 45.75
C ALA A 191 44.79 27.24 44.32
N LEU A 192 45.97 26.72 43.95
CA LEU A 192 46.23 26.12 42.64
C LEU A 192 45.39 24.83 42.44
N LEU A 193 45.23 23.99 43.51
CA LEU A 193 44.38 22.79 43.44
C LEU A 193 42.91 23.15 43.17
N LYS A 194 42.38 24.19 43.84
CA LYS A 194 41.02 24.69 43.58
C LYS A 194 40.89 25.28 42.19
N GLN A 195 41.88 25.98 41.67
CA GLN A 195 41.91 26.48 40.32
C GLN A 195 41.84 25.32 39.30
N LYS A 196 42.62 24.26 39.49
CA LYS A 196 42.59 23.07 38.63
C LYS A 196 41.19 22.44 38.62
N GLU A 197 40.53 22.33 39.80
CA GLU A 197 39.19 21.79 39.91
C GLU A 197 38.17 22.62 39.10
N SER A 198 38.27 23.95 39.17
CA SER A 198 37.45 24.85 38.35
C SER A 198 37.68 24.65 36.85
N LEU A 199 38.94 24.57 36.41
CA LEU A 199 39.26 24.32 34.99
C LEU A 199 38.78 22.95 34.51
N LYS A 200 38.85 21.94 35.36
CA LYS A 200 38.31 20.59 35.07
C LYS A 200 36.79 20.61 34.91
N SER A 201 36.11 21.39 35.74
CA SER A 201 34.64 21.57 35.64
C SER A 201 34.26 22.23 34.30
N ILE A 202 34.98 23.25 33.87
CA ILE A 202 34.79 23.93 32.57
C ILE A 202 35.03 22.94 31.43
N SER A 203 36.08 22.14 31.48
CA SER A 203 36.36 21.12 30.47
C SER A 203 35.22 20.10 30.37
N THR A 204 34.70 19.63 31.51
CA THR A 204 33.58 18.71 31.58
C THR A 204 32.29 19.31 31.03
N GLU A 205 32.00 20.58 31.34
CA GLU A 205 30.86 21.29 30.79
C GLU A 205 30.93 21.41 29.29
N THR A 206 32.09 21.78 28.74
CA THR A 206 32.33 21.90 27.29
C THR A 206 32.12 20.54 26.60
N ALA A 207 32.63 19.46 27.19
CA ALA A 207 32.40 18.10 26.69
C ALA A 207 30.89 17.69 26.67
N LYS A 208 30.11 18.10 27.68
CA LYS A 208 28.65 17.87 27.66
C LYS A 208 27.93 18.68 26.57
N ARG A 209 28.42 19.92 26.30
CA ARG A 209 27.88 20.73 25.19
C ARG A 209 28.15 20.08 23.83
N GLN A 210 29.29 19.39 23.66
CA GLN A 210 29.58 18.63 22.44
C GLN A 210 28.53 17.52 22.21
N GLY A 211 28.16 16.77 23.24
CA GLY A 211 27.11 15.74 23.10
C GLY A 211 25.76 16.30 22.63
N ASN A 212 25.40 17.51 23.09
CA ASN A 212 24.22 18.20 22.59
C ASN A 212 24.33 18.62 21.12
N ALA A 213 25.51 19.07 20.71
CA ALA A 213 25.79 19.45 19.33
C ALA A 213 25.81 18.25 18.40
N GLU A 214 26.34 17.10 18.85
CA GLU A 214 26.25 15.81 18.12
C GLU A 214 24.80 15.35 17.94
N ALA A 215 23.95 15.48 18.95
CA ALA A 215 22.53 15.21 18.84
C ALA A 215 21.83 16.15 17.83
N ASN A 216 22.31 17.38 17.70
CA ASN A 216 21.81 18.32 16.68
C ASN A 216 22.20 17.87 15.26
N ILE A 217 23.40 17.31 15.04
CA ILE A 217 23.79 16.72 13.75
C ILE A 217 22.78 15.64 13.34
N LEU A 218 22.41 14.75 14.26
CA LEU A 218 21.44 13.68 13.94
C LEU A 218 20.07 14.26 13.52
N ARG A 219 19.63 15.34 14.17
CA ARG A 219 18.38 16.01 13.76
C ARG A 219 18.49 16.61 12.36
N ARG A 220 19.59 17.33 12.07
CA ARG A 220 19.81 17.93 10.74
C ARG A 220 20.01 16.87 9.66
N GLN A 221 20.59 15.73 9.99
CA GLN A 221 20.66 14.59 9.08
C GLN A 221 19.27 14.06 8.75
N ALA A 222 18.39 13.90 9.75
CA ALA A 222 17.00 13.48 9.52
C ALA A 222 16.21 14.51 8.68
N ASP A 223 16.45 15.82 8.88
CA ASP A 223 15.85 16.88 8.06
C ASP A 223 16.28 16.75 6.59
N LEU A 224 17.57 16.50 6.35
CA LEU A 224 18.12 16.29 5.00
C LEU A 224 17.55 15.01 4.37
N ASP A 225 17.47 13.92 5.12
CA ASP A 225 16.89 12.65 4.63
C ASP A 225 15.42 12.82 4.25
N MET A 226 14.65 13.59 5.01
CA MET A 226 13.27 13.94 4.68
C MET A 226 13.18 14.80 3.41
N ALA A 227 14.07 15.78 3.24
CA ALA A 227 14.12 16.59 2.03
C ALA A 227 14.48 15.75 0.79
N ASN A 228 15.43 14.83 0.90
CA ASN A 228 15.81 13.87 -0.13
C ASN A 228 14.64 12.95 -0.50
N LEU A 229 13.91 12.43 0.50
CA LEU A 229 12.76 11.59 0.31
C LEU A 229 11.65 12.32 -0.46
N ASN A 230 11.32 13.55 -0.06
CA ASN A 230 10.35 14.38 -0.76
C ASN A 230 10.79 14.71 -2.19
N LEU A 231 12.06 14.96 -2.42
CA LEU A 231 12.61 15.15 -3.76
C LEU A 231 12.47 13.87 -4.60
N SER A 232 12.72 12.70 -4.03
CA SER A 232 12.54 11.42 -4.74
C SER A 232 11.10 11.20 -5.17
N TYR A 233 10.13 11.69 -4.41
CA TYR A 233 8.70 11.57 -4.72
C TYR A 233 8.23 12.48 -5.87
N THR A 234 9.06 13.41 -6.34
CA THR A 234 8.75 14.18 -7.55
C THR A 234 8.84 13.36 -8.82
N VAL A 235 9.54 12.22 -8.79
CA VAL A 235 9.61 11.25 -9.88
C VAL A 235 8.70 10.07 -9.54
N ILE A 236 7.59 9.97 -10.25
CA ILE A 236 6.60 8.90 -10.04
C ILE A 236 6.92 7.75 -10.96
N THR A 237 7.18 6.57 -10.39
CA THR A 237 7.55 5.35 -11.12
C THR A 237 6.49 4.27 -10.98
N ALA A 238 6.47 3.32 -11.93
CA ALA A 238 5.64 2.12 -11.87
C ALA A 238 6.17 1.17 -10.77
N PRO A 239 5.32 0.72 -9.81
CA PRO A 239 5.74 -0.18 -8.74
C PRO A 239 5.92 -1.64 -9.18
N TYR A 240 5.30 -2.04 -10.30
CA TYR A 240 5.35 -3.38 -10.89
C TYR A 240 5.00 -3.33 -12.38
N ASP A 241 5.21 -4.45 -13.09
CA ASP A 241 4.89 -4.59 -14.50
C ASP A 241 3.38 -4.60 -14.73
N GLY A 242 2.91 -3.80 -15.68
CA GLY A 242 1.48 -3.72 -15.96
C GLY A 242 1.11 -2.72 -17.05
N TYR A 243 -0.18 -2.65 -17.33
CA TYR A 243 -0.73 -1.69 -18.27
C TYR A 243 -1.21 -0.44 -17.56
N VAL A 244 -0.77 0.72 -18.03
CA VAL A 244 -1.23 2.03 -17.54
C VAL A 244 -2.64 2.29 -18.04
N GLY A 245 -3.48 2.85 -17.19
CA GLY A 245 -4.85 3.24 -17.52
C GLY A 245 -4.92 4.55 -18.34
N ARG A 246 -6.09 5.22 -18.25
CA ARG A 246 -6.28 6.50 -18.93
C ARG A 246 -5.43 7.61 -18.33
N ARG A 247 -5.01 8.53 -19.15
CA ARG A 247 -4.35 9.77 -18.76
C ARG A 247 -5.42 10.87 -18.58
N THR A 248 -5.60 11.31 -17.34
CA THR A 248 -6.56 12.37 -17.01
C THR A 248 -5.87 13.71 -16.69
N LEU A 249 -4.54 13.73 -16.74
CA LEU A 249 -3.70 14.84 -16.34
C LEU A 249 -2.88 15.36 -17.52
N GLU A 250 -2.59 16.67 -17.49
CA GLU A 250 -1.82 17.34 -18.53
C GLU A 250 -0.57 18.02 -17.95
N VAL A 251 0.44 18.22 -18.80
CA VAL A 251 1.66 18.96 -18.45
C VAL A 251 1.28 20.39 -18.05
N GLY A 252 1.89 20.90 -16.96
CA GLY A 252 1.57 22.21 -16.40
C GLY A 252 0.38 22.21 -15.42
N GLN A 253 -0.33 21.10 -15.25
CA GLN A 253 -1.39 20.97 -14.25
C GLN A 253 -0.79 20.80 -12.85
N LEU A 254 -1.44 21.41 -11.84
CA LEU A 254 -1.12 21.20 -10.44
C LEU A 254 -1.70 19.86 -9.96
N VAL A 255 -0.88 19.02 -9.37
CA VAL A 255 -1.31 17.83 -8.63
C VAL A 255 -1.10 18.02 -7.14
N GLN A 256 -2.01 17.42 -6.35
CA GLN A 256 -1.94 17.42 -4.91
C GLN A 256 -1.46 16.08 -4.36
N ALA A 257 -0.86 16.07 -3.18
CA ALA A 257 -0.53 14.82 -2.49
C ALA A 257 -1.79 13.98 -2.25
N GLY A 258 -1.74 12.68 -2.57
CA GLY A 258 -2.88 11.77 -2.54
C GLY A 258 -3.71 11.72 -3.82
N GLN A 259 -3.54 12.64 -4.76
CA GLN A 259 -4.27 12.63 -6.04
C GLN A 259 -3.81 11.47 -6.92
N THR A 260 -4.78 10.75 -7.50
CA THR A 260 -4.51 9.66 -8.45
C THR A 260 -4.00 10.22 -9.77
N ILE A 261 -2.86 9.73 -10.21
CA ILE A 261 -2.21 10.06 -11.48
C ILE A 261 -2.76 9.19 -12.60
N THR A 262 -2.78 7.90 -12.38
CA THR A 262 -3.31 6.87 -13.27
C THR A 262 -3.58 5.59 -12.49
N ASN A 263 -4.23 4.64 -13.14
CA ASN A 263 -4.38 3.28 -12.60
C ASN A 263 -3.40 2.34 -13.29
N LEU A 264 -2.78 1.45 -12.53
CA LEU A 264 -1.91 0.41 -13.07
C LEU A 264 -2.59 -0.94 -12.92
N MET A 265 -2.73 -1.67 -14.02
CA MET A 265 -3.36 -2.98 -14.12
C MET A 265 -2.28 -4.04 -14.21
N LYS A 266 -2.21 -4.94 -13.21
CA LYS A 266 -1.23 -6.03 -13.19
C LYS A 266 -1.52 -7.03 -14.30
N ASN A 267 -0.50 -7.42 -15.05
CA ASN A 267 -0.67 -8.25 -16.25
C ASN A 267 -0.93 -9.75 -15.96
N GLU A 268 -0.58 -10.24 -14.77
CA GLU A 268 -0.43 -11.67 -14.51
C GLU A 268 -1.64 -12.34 -13.83
N GLU A 269 -2.46 -11.61 -13.10
CA GLU A 269 -3.54 -12.18 -12.29
C GLU A 269 -4.91 -11.73 -12.78
N LYS A 270 -5.65 -12.64 -13.41
CA LYS A 270 -7.02 -12.42 -13.84
C LYS A 270 -7.90 -13.57 -13.34
N TRP A 271 -9.11 -13.23 -12.94
CA TRP A 271 -10.12 -14.19 -12.49
C TRP A 271 -11.49 -13.81 -13.04
N VAL A 272 -12.46 -14.67 -12.86
CA VAL A 272 -13.86 -14.35 -13.16
C VAL A 272 -14.60 -14.11 -11.86
N THR A 273 -15.27 -12.98 -11.76
CA THR A 273 -16.26 -12.71 -10.73
C THR A 273 -17.63 -13.02 -11.30
N ALA A 274 -18.21 -14.15 -10.88
CA ALA A 274 -19.50 -14.64 -11.34
C ALA A 274 -20.57 -14.43 -10.28
N ASN A 275 -21.64 -13.71 -10.63
CA ASN A 275 -22.73 -13.43 -9.72
C ASN A 275 -23.83 -14.50 -9.89
N TYR A 276 -23.91 -15.44 -8.97
CA TYR A 276 -24.95 -16.46 -8.94
C TYR A 276 -26.14 -15.98 -8.12
N LEU A 277 -27.36 -16.37 -8.53
CA LEU A 277 -28.56 -16.13 -7.75
C LEU A 277 -28.49 -16.89 -6.41
N GLU A 278 -29.06 -16.33 -5.37
CA GLU A 278 -29.15 -16.97 -4.04
C GLU A 278 -29.66 -18.43 -4.11
N MET A 279 -30.66 -18.71 -4.96
CA MET A 279 -31.17 -20.06 -5.20
C MET A 279 -30.17 -20.99 -5.90
N GLN A 280 -29.14 -20.45 -6.56
CA GLN A 280 -28.16 -21.24 -7.30
C GLN A 280 -26.94 -21.60 -6.44
N ILE A 281 -26.73 -20.89 -5.33
CA ILE A 281 -25.51 -21.02 -4.54
C ILE A 281 -25.40 -22.38 -3.84
N GLU A 282 -26.54 -23.03 -3.56
CA GLU A 282 -26.59 -24.39 -3.00
C GLU A 282 -25.83 -25.43 -3.85
N HIS A 283 -25.71 -25.16 -5.16
CA HIS A 283 -25.03 -26.01 -6.12
C HIS A 283 -23.61 -25.60 -6.45
N ILE A 284 -23.11 -24.56 -5.78
CA ILE A 284 -21.73 -24.01 -6.00
C ILE A 284 -20.89 -24.29 -4.76
N PHE A 285 -19.70 -24.86 -4.97
CA PHE A 285 -18.78 -25.17 -3.88
C PHE A 285 -17.32 -24.88 -4.26
N ILE A 286 -16.52 -24.59 -3.26
CA ILE A 286 -15.08 -24.33 -3.44
C ILE A 286 -14.40 -25.57 -4.03
N GLY A 287 -13.54 -25.35 -5.03
CA GLY A 287 -12.86 -26.41 -5.78
C GLY A 287 -13.63 -26.93 -6.99
N GLN A 288 -14.88 -26.50 -7.19
CA GLN A 288 -15.71 -26.92 -8.32
C GLN A 288 -15.14 -26.39 -9.63
N ARG A 289 -15.09 -27.27 -10.65
CA ARG A 289 -14.67 -26.90 -11.99
C ARG A 289 -15.81 -26.24 -12.76
N VAL A 290 -15.50 -25.11 -13.39
CA VAL A 290 -16.44 -24.27 -14.12
C VAL A 290 -15.95 -24.08 -15.54
N ARG A 291 -16.86 -24.19 -16.50
CA ARG A 291 -16.62 -23.83 -17.91
C ARG A 291 -16.89 -22.35 -18.08
N ILE A 292 -15.97 -21.64 -18.70
CA ILE A 292 -16.00 -20.19 -18.91
C ILE A 292 -16.01 -19.94 -20.42
N ARG A 293 -17.01 -19.22 -20.89
CA ARG A 293 -17.07 -18.71 -22.27
C ARG A 293 -17.03 -17.21 -22.23
N VAL A 294 -16.04 -16.64 -22.89
CA VAL A 294 -15.84 -15.19 -22.99
C VAL A 294 -16.56 -14.69 -24.24
N ASP A 295 -17.46 -13.72 -24.08
CA ASP A 295 -18.30 -13.24 -25.21
C ASP A 295 -17.46 -12.64 -26.32
N ALA A 296 -16.34 -12.00 -25.99
CA ALA A 296 -15.40 -11.43 -26.95
C ALA A 296 -14.55 -12.46 -27.70
N ILE A 297 -14.48 -13.72 -27.24
CA ILE A 297 -13.65 -14.80 -27.80
C ILE A 297 -14.54 -16.03 -27.99
N SER A 298 -15.38 -16.02 -29.03
CA SER A 298 -16.40 -17.06 -29.27
C SER A 298 -15.84 -18.45 -29.56
N ASP A 299 -14.63 -18.53 -30.12
CA ASP A 299 -14.05 -19.78 -30.64
C ASP A 299 -13.35 -20.60 -29.55
N LYS A 300 -13.16 -20.04 -28.33
CA LYS A 300 -12.44 -20.71 -27.26
C LYS A 300 -13.32 -20.88 -26.02
N THR A 301 -13.13 -22.01 -25.36
CA THR A 301 -13.72 -22.29 -24.06
C THR A 301 -12.61 -22.42 -23.03
N PHE A 302 -12.68 -21.65 -21.97
CA PHE A 302 -11.75 -21.69 -20.84
C PHE A 302 -12.35 -22.54 -19.71
N TYR A 303 -11.48 -22.96 -18.83
CA TYR A 303 -11.86 -23.66 -17.62
C TYR A 303 -11.29 -22.92 -16.41
N GLY A 304 -12.03 -22.95 -15.33
CA GLY A 304 -11.61 -22.37 -14.06
C GLY A 304 -12.13 -23.19 -12.89
N ARG A 305 -11.65 -22.83 -11.72
CA ARG A 305 -12.03 -23.43 -10.45
C ARG A 305 -12.57 -22.37 -9.50
N VAL A 306 -13.66 -22.69 -8.83
CA VAL A 306 -14.19 -21.84 -7.74
C VAL A 306 -13.18 -21.83 -6.61
N THR A 307 -12.65 -20.64 -6.29
CA THR A 307 -11.67 -20.44 -5.21
C THR A 307 -12.28 -19.76 -4.00
N ALA A 308 -13.29 -18.91 -4.20
CA ALA A 308 -13.98 -18.26 -3.10
C ALA A 308 -15.46 -18.00 -3.43
N ILE A 309 -16.28 -18.02 -2.40
CA ILE A 309 -17.70 -17.64 -2.42
C ILE A 309 -17.85 -16.52 -1.42
N SER A 310 -18.49 -15.42 -1.81
CA SER A 310 -18.68 -14.28 -0.92
C SER A 310 -19.64 -14.63 0.21
N GLU A 311 -19.31 -14.23 1.43
CA GLU A 311 -20.19 -14.35 2.62
C GLU A 311 -21.32 -13.32 2.63
N ALA A 312 -21.34 -12.39 1.66
CA ALA A 312 -22.36 -11.36 1.58
C ALA A 312 -22.84 -11.16 0.14
N THR A 313 -24.10 -10.74 -0.02
CA THR A 313 -24.67 -10.42 -1.32
C THR A 313 -24.07 -9.14 -1.88
N GLY A 314 -24.04 -9.00 -3.21
CA GLY A 314 -23.50 -7.81 -3.88
C GLY A 314 -24.17 -6.50 -3.45
N SER A 315 -25.45 -6.53 -3.06
CA SER A 315 -26.18 -5.35 -2.56
C SER A 315 -25.64 -4.81 -1.23
N LYS A 316 -24.99 -5.65 -0.39
CA LYS A 316 -24.38 -5.20 0.88
C LYS A 316 -23.07 -4.45 0.68
N PHE A 317 -22.39 -4.67 -0.43
CA PHE A 317 -21.18 -3.96 -0.81
C PHE A 317 -21.44 -2.70 -1.65
N SER A 318 -22.72 -2.45 -2.03
CA SER A 318 -23.10 -1.23 -2.75
C SER A 318 -22.96 0.01 -1.85
N MET A 319 -22.35 1.08 -2.35
CA MET A 319 -22.26 2.37 -1.66
C MET A 319 -23.63 3.04 -1.42
N LEU A 320 -24.68 2.61 -2.13
CA LEU A 320 -26.06 3.05 -1.94
C LEU A 320 -26.88 1.86 -1.40
N PRO A 321 -27.05 1.75 -0.07
CA PRO A 321 -27.94 0.72 0.48
C PRO A 321 -29.35 0.99 -0.01
N THR A 322 -29.98 -0.02 -0.62
CA THR A 322 -31.42 0.04 -0.90
C THR A 322 -32.16 -0.08 0.42
N ASP A 323 -32.53 1.09 0.99
CA ASP A 323 -33.38 1.13 2.17
C ASP A 323 -34.83 0.88 1.74
N ASN A 324 -35.35 -0.30 2.12
CA ASN A 324 -36.74 -0.70 1.88
C ASN A 324 -37.71 -0.19 2.96
N SER A 325 -37.37 0.88 3.67
CA SER A 325 -38.20 1.43 4.77
C SER A 325 -39.50 2.09 4.33
N ALA A 326 -39.78 2.18 3.04
CA ALA A 326 -40.98 2.85 2.49
C ALA A 326 -42.24 1.96 2.39
N GLY A 327 -42.36 0.88 3.15
CA GLY A 327 -43.62 0.16 3.35
C GLY A 327 -44.05 -0.86 2.29
N ASN A 328 -43.44 -0.94 1.12
CA ASN A 328 -43.68 -1.97 0.11
C ASN A 328 -42.47 -2.90 -0.01
N PHE A 329 -42.49 -4.01 0.69
CA PHE A 329 -41.46 -5.03 0.58
C PHE A 329 -41.65 -5.83 -0.70
N VAL A 330 -40.81 -5.61 -1.71
CA VAL A 330 -40.69 -6.48 -2.89
C VAL A 330 -39.48 -7.37 -2.70
N LYS A 331 -39.67 -8.67 -2.63
CA LYS A 331 -38.57 -9.66 -2.56
C LYS A 331 -37.80 -9.66 -3.88
N ILE A 332 -36.66 -8.95 -3.90
CA ILE A 332 -35.73 -8.95 -5.05
C ILE A 332 -34.73 -10.09 -4.84
N GLN A 333 -34.53 -10.92 -5.87
CA GLN A 333 -33.52 -11.98 -5.84
C GLN A 333 -32.12 -11.37 -5.71
N GLN A 334 -31.40 -11.76 -4.67
CA GLN A 334 -30.05 -11.33 -4.42
C GLN A 334 -29.04 -12.17 -5.20
N ARG A 335 -27.88 -11.57 -5.51
CA ARG A 335 -26.78 -12.28 -6.17
C ARG A 335 -25.59 -12.35 -5.25
N ILE A 336 -24.90 -13.48 -5.26
CA ILE A 336 -23.72 -13.75 -4.44
C ILE A 336 -22.53 -13.87 -5.39
N PRO A 337 -21.51 -13.00 -5.23
CA PRO A 337 -20.28 -13.06 -6.01
C PRO A 337 -19.48 -14.32 -5.70
N VAL A 338 -19.03 -14.99 -6.74
CA VAL A 338 -18.17 -16.18 -6.69
C VAL A 338 -16.93 -15.92 -7.51
N ARG A 339 -15.75 -16.10 -6.90
CA ARG A 339 -14.47 -15.99 -7.58
C ARG A 339 -14.10 -17.32 -8.22
N ILE A 340 -13.75 -17.27 -9.50
CA ILE A 340 -13.35 -18.42 -10.31
C ILE A 340 -11.99 -18.10 -10.92
N ASP A 341 -10.93 -18.77 -10.49
CA ASP A 341 -9.61 -18.61 -11.06
C ASP A 341 -9.45 -19.51 -12.28
N PHE A 342 -8.77 -19.03 -13.33
CA PHE A 342 -8.54 -19.80 -14.55
C PHE A 342 -7.62 -20.99 -14.30
N GLU A 343 -7.90 -22.13 -14.94
CA GLU A 343 -7.05 -23.31 -14.93
C GLU A 343 -6.36 -23.50 -16.28
N ASN A 344 -5.04 -23.71 -16.27
CA ASN A 344 -4.24 -24.08 -17.46
C ASN A 344 -4.46 -23.12 -18.65
N ILE A 345 -4.53 -21.82 -18.38
CA ILE A 345 -4.58 -20.80 -19.43
C ILE A 345 -3.18 -20.52 -19.95
N SER A 346 -3.03 -20.36 -21.27
CA SER A 346 -1.76 -19.93 -21.86
C SER A 346 -1.52 -18.43 -21.65
N ASP A 347 -0.26 -18.00 -21.58
CA ASP A 347 0.09 -16.58 -21.44
C ASP A 347 -0.48 -15.74 -22.60
N ASP A 348 -0.55 -16.29 -23.80
CA ASP A 348 -1.10 -15.58 -24.95
C ASP A 348 -2.62 -15.41 -24.86
N ASP A 349 -3.32 -16.42 -24.32
CA ASP A 349 -4.76 -16.31 -24.06
C ASP A 349 -5.02 -15.32 -22.89
N LEU A 350 -4.19 -15.36 -21.84
CA LEU A 350 -4.30 -14.43 -20.72
C LEU A 350 -4.13 -12.97 -21.15
N LYS A 351 -3.24 -12.68 -22.11
CA LYS A 351 -3.06 -11.35 -22.69
C LYS A 351 -4.27 -10.84 -23.47
N GLN A 352 -5.06 -11.76 -24.07
CA GLN A 352 -6.28 -11.37 -24.80
C GLN A 352 -7.45 -11.05 -23.87
N LEU A 353 -7.48 -11.61 -22.66
CA LEU A 353 -8.50 -11.33 -21.66
C LEU A 353 -8.28 -9.93 -21.04
N ARG A 354 -9.35 -9.18 -20.91
CA ARG A 354 -9.32 -7.83 -20.31
C ARG A 354 -10.36 -7.73 -19.19
N ALA A 355 -10.04 -7.01 -18.14
CA ALA A 355 -10.99 -6.72 -17.08
C ALA A 355 -12.24 -6.04 -17.65
N GLY A 356 -13.40 -6.41 -17.15
CA GLY A 356 -14.69 -5.93 -17.62
C GLY A 356 -15.28 -6.70 -18.81
N MET A 357 -14.55 -7.65 -19.42
CA MET A 357 -15.15 -8.52 -20.43
C MET A 357 -16.22 -9.40 -19.81
N MET A 358 -17.38 -9.47 -20.46
CA MET A 358 -18.47 -10.33 -20.05
C MET A 358 -18.20 -11.79 -20.38
N VAL A 359 -18.62 -12.66 -19.47
CA VAL A 359 -18.45 -14.11 -19.62
C VAL A 359 -19.71 -14.85 -19.18
N THR A 360 -19.93 -16.01 -19.78
CA THR A 360 -20.94 -16.97 -19.32
C THR A 360 -20.24 -18.11 -18.61
N THR A 361 -20.66 -18.41 -17.39
CA THR A 361 -20.10 -19.52 -16.60
C THR A 361 -21.08 -20.66 -16.46
N GLU A 362 -20.61 -21.90 -16.60
CA GLU A 362 -21.38 -23.12 -16.48
C GLU A 362 -20.72 -24.05 -15.46
N ALA A 363 -21.29 -24.15 -14.27
CA ALA A 363 -20.85 -25.06 -13.22
C ALA A 363 -21.70 -26.33 -13.20
N ILE A 364 -21.09 -27.53 -13.05
CA ILE A 364 -21.79 -28.80 -12.99
C ILE A 364 -22.50 -28.92 -11.63
N LYS A 365 -23.81 -29.04 -11.59
CA LYS A 365 -24.55 -29.28 -10.33
C LYS A 365 -24.06 -30.58 -9.70
N ARG A 366 -23.95 -30.56 -8.39
CA ARG A 366 -23.64 -31.74 -7.58
C ARG A 366 -24.86 -32.56 -7.39
#